data_62da0b21df25ef38dd846dece3b698c3
#
_entry.id   62da0b21df25ef38dd846dece3b698c3
#
_cell.length_a   1.000
_cell.length_b   1.000
_cell.length_c   1.000
_cell.angle_alpha   90.00
_cell.angle_beta   90.00
_cell.angle_gamma   90.00
#
_symmetry.space_group_name_H-M   'P 1'
#
loop_
_entity.id
_entity.type
_entity.pdbx_description
1 polymer ?
#
loop_
_entity_poly.entity_id
_entity_poly.type
_entity_poly.pdbx_seq_one_letter_code
_entity_poly.pdbx_strand_id
1 'polypeptide(L)'
;MYNIQKAVSRLDYAPKLKEIEVTDIQKGLGVFTPKADKPVSFAALKEALKKAGYTLDAADITVSGRLAKTEQGWTVVVASSGQSFSLEGPNMDQALAGADVGASVEITGDWKTIGTGASVHEVISPSARKVSWRINRFADATFPYFTKVSFTEETPLSDRTDPLPLLGMPMPAAPIRVTSPGLTVYKGGAVTPRLYLIKQHLGSLEVNRQAFDVSVSYTASPRLQLEIEVPFSRTAYDNKITSGSGSGLGNITAWAKYRFFRKVKTYGDKQAALRAGLELPTGKSTAPTQSQINVPAFVRQQLTPINGGLAPHFDLAFSQAGGRVIFGGNAEVIFRTERDGFRMGHEQRLNTDLEYRIPHDPHKPGGELFLILETMFVHRSTGRLNALTVAGSTATEYFLAPGLQYAARPRFVIEGSYQFPVVRNTGPLVLRTDRNLLLGVKYLF
;
A
#
# COMPACT_ATOMS: atom_id res chain seq x y z
N MET A 1 -4.05 -7.81 10.02
CA MET A 1 -3.38 -8.91 10.74
C MET A 1 -3.34 -8.70 12.23
N TYR A 2 -2.60 -7.73 12.75
CA TYR A 2 -2.57 -7.42 14.19
C TYR A 2 -3.98 -7.30 14.80
N ASN A 3 -4.93 -6.73 14.07
CA ASN A 3 -6.32 -6.60 14.54
C ASN A 3 -7.05 -7.95 14.61
N ILE A 4 -6.79 -8.87 13.68
CA ILE A 4 -7.33 -10.24 13.72
C ILE A 4 -6.74 -10.98 14.92
N GLN A 5 -5.41 -11.01 15.05
CA GLN A 5 -4.74 -11.62 16.21
C GLN A 5 -5.26 -11.01 17.52
N LYS A 6 -5.44 -9.68 17.57
CA LYS A 6 -5.98 -8.97 18.72
C LYS A 6 -7.45 -9.31 18.99
N ALA A 7 -8.27 -9.50 17.97
CA ALA A 7 -9.67 -9.91 18.11
C ALA A 7 -9.75 -11.35 18.65
N VAL A 8 -9.00 -12.27 18.05
CA VAL A 8 -8.95 -13.68 18.47
C VAL A 8 -8.36 -13.80 19.86
N SER A 9 -7.29 -13.08 20.21
CA SER A 9 -6.66 -13.17 21.55
C SER A 9 -7.54 -12.70 22.71
N ARG A 10 -8.70 -12.07 22.43
CA ARG A 10 -9.70 -11.66 23.42
C ARG A 10 -10.70 -12.77 23.78
N LEU A 11 -10.72 -13.85 23.02
CA LEU A 11 -11.54 -15.01 23.32
C LEU A 11 -10.98 -15.76 24.52
N ASP A 12 -11.82 -16.23 25.42
CA ASP A 12 -11.43 -16.89 26.66
C ASP A 12 -10.55 -18.14 26.42
N TYR A 13 -10.81 -18.82 25.32
CA TYR A 13 -10.09 -20.03 24.93
C TYR A 13 -8.88 -19.76 24.04
N ALA A 14 -8.69 -18.53 23.57
CA ALA A 14 -7.55 -18.21 22.70
C ALA A 14 -6.24 -18.07 23.50
N PRO A 15 -5.09 -18.40 22.88
CA PRO A 15 -3.80 -18.19 23.50
C PRO A 15 -3.43 -16.70 23.51
N LYS A 16 -2.24 -16.37 23.99
CA LYS A 16 -1.73 -14.99 23.94
C LYS A 16 -1.51 -14.55 22.49
N LEU A 17 -1.64 -13.27 22.24
CA LEU A 17 -1.53 -12.68 20.90
C LEU A 17 -0.31 -13.13 20.07
N LYS A 18 0.84 -13.34 20.73
CA LYS A 18 2.09 -13.78 20.10
C LYS A 18 2.08 -15.25 19.63
N GLU A 19 1.15 -16.04 20.15
CA GLU A 19 1.02 -17.48 19.88
C GLU A 19 -0.02 -17.76 18.78
N ILE A 20 -0.66 -16.71 18.27
CA ILE A 20 -1.59 -16.81 17.13
C ILE A 20 -0.76 -16.59 15.87
N GLU A 21 -0.52 -17.66 15.14
CA GLU A 21 0.24 -17.63 13.90
C GLU A 21 -0.67 -17.29 12.72
N VAL A 22 -0.18 -16.49 11.83
CA VAL A 22 -0.81 -16.27 10.54
C VAL A 22 0.05 -16.92 9.48
N THR A 23 -0.41 -18.06 8.99
CA THR A 23 0.35 -18.92 8.10
C THR A 23 0.26 -18.51 6.63
N ASP A 24 -0.86 -17.90 6.23
CA ASP A 24 -1.04 -17.39 4.87
C ASP A 24 -1.83 -16.08 4.92
N ILE A 25 -1.10 -15.01 4.69
CA ILE A 25 -1.64 -13.65 4.72
C ILE A 25 -2.55 -13.37 3.53
N GLN A 26 -2.32 -14.05 2.40
CA GLN A 26 -3.09 -13.85 1.17
C GLN A 26 -4.49 -14.47 1.27
N LYS A 27 -4.56 -15.60 1.96
CA LYS A 27 -5.81 -16.32 2.18
C LYS A 27 -6.48 -15.93 3.50
N GLY A 28 -5.93 -14.96 4.25
CA GLY A 28 -6.43 -14.63 5.58
C GLY A 28 -6.34 -15.80 6.58
N LEU A 29 -5.41 -16.75 6.37
CA LEU A 29 -5.33 -17.98 7.15
C LEU A 29 -4.62 -17.75 8.47
N GLY A 30 -5.35 -17.79 9.56
CA GLY A 30 -4.83 -17.77 10.92
C GLY A 30 -4.91 -19.14 11.58
N VAL A 31 -3.91 -19.43 12.41
CA VAL A 31 -3.81 -20.70 13.13
C VAL A 31 -3.43 -20.46 14.58
N PHE A 32 -4.10 -21.12 15.49
CA PHE A 32 -3.77 -21.09 16.90
C PHE A 32 -4.17 -22.37 17.62
N THR A 33 -3.53 -22.65 18.74
CA THR A 33 -3.89 -23.73 19.65
C THR A 33 -4.72 -23.14 20.81
N PRO A 34 -6.01 -23.51 20.97
CA PRO A 34 -6.81 -23.07 22.08
C PRO A 34 -6.25 -23.55 23.43
N LYS A 35 -6.65 -22.85 24.51
CA LYS A 35 -6.36 -23.30 25.88
C LYS A 35 -7.11 -24.60 26.16
N ALA A 36 -6.41 -25.56 26.69
CA ALA A 36 -6.91 -26.93 26.88
C ALA A 36 -8.12 -27.04 27.83
N ASP A 37 -8.19 -26.17 28.81
CA ASP A 37 -9.20 -26.16 29.88
C ASP A 37 -10.46 -25.32 29.54
N LYS A 38 -10.50 -24.73 28.34
CA LYS A 38 -11.60 -23.84 27.95
C LYS A 38 -12.39 -24.42 26.77
N PRO A 39 -13.72 -24.36 26.84
CA PRO A 39 -14.55 -24.74 25.70
C PRO A 39 -14.39 -23.71 24.58
N VAL A 40 -14.29 -24.20 23.33
CA VAL A 40 -14.19 -23.37 22.14
C VAL A 40 -15.57 -23.11 21.54
N SER A 41 -15.76 -21.98 20.87
CA SER A 41 -17.01 -21.65 20.18
C SER A 41 -16.72 -20.98 18.85
N PHE A 42 -17.21 -21.59 17.77
CA PHE A 42 -17.14 -21.00 16.43
C PHE A 42 -17.98 -19.71 16.33
N ALA A 43 -19.14 -19.69 16.97
CA ALA A 43 -19.99 -18.49 17.01
C ALA A 43 -19.25 -17.32 17.67
N ALA A 44 -18.55 -17.56 18.79
CA ALA A 44 -17.75 -16.54 19.47
C ALA A 44 -16.58 -16.06 18.60
N LEU A 45 -15.91 -16.96 17.88
CA LEU A 45 -14.85 -16.61 16.94
C LEU A 45 -15.39 -15.71 15.82
N LYS A 46 -16.51 -16.13 15.21
CA LYS A 46 -17.18 -15.37 14.14
C LYS A 46 -17.57 -13.97 14.60
N GLU A 47 -18.14 -13.86 15.81
CA GLU A 47 -18.53 -12.56 16.35
C GLU A 47 -17.36 -11.67 16.72
N ALA A 48 -16.28 -12.22 17.29
CA ALA A 48 -15.07 -11.47 17.60
C ALA A 48 -14.42 -10.89 16.33
N LEU A 49 -14.36 -11.68 15.26
CA LEU A 49 -13.87 -11.24 13.96
C LEU A 49 -14.80 -10.20 13.34
N LYS A 50 -16.12 -10.41 13.40
CA LYS A 50 -17.11 -9.44 12.89
C LYS A 50 -17.02 -8.09 13.62
N LYS A 51 -16.86 -8.08 14.93
CA LYS A 51 -16.63 -6.84 15.72
C LYS A 51 -15.34 -6.12 15.34
N ALA A 52 -14.36 -6.87 14.88
CA ALA A 52 -13.09 -6.31 14.38
C ALA A 52 -13.16 -5.87 12.90
N GLY A 53 -14.30 -6.06 12.23
CA GLY A 53 -14.53 -5.66 10.83
C GLY A 53 -14.18 -6.76 9.82
N TYR A 54 -14.11 -8.02 10.24
CA TYR A 54 -13.77 -9.16 9.39
C TYR A 54 -14.94 -10.15 9.29
N THR A 55 -15.02 -10.84 8.17
CA THR A 55 -16.00 -11.94 7.98
C THR A 55 -15.26 -13.27 8.06
N LEU A 56 -15.71 -14.17 8.91
CA LEU A 56 -15.23 -15.55 8.96
C LEU A 56 -15.96 -16.36 7.91
N ASP A 57 -15.23 -16.88 6.96
CA ASP A 57 -15.78 -17.70 5.87
C ASP A 57 -15.87 -19.17 6.27
N ALA A 58 -14.74 -19.76 6.68
CA ALA A 58 -14.68 -21.13 7.16
C ALA A 58 -13.66 -21.25 8.31
N ALA A 59 -13.81 -22.27 9.13
CA ALA A 59 -12.80 -22.65 10.10
C ALA A 59 -12.72 -24.18 10.18
N ASP A 60 -11.51 -24.69 10.13
CA ASP A 60 -11.20 -26.09 10.43
C ASP A 60 -10.73 -26.21 11.88
N ILE A 61 -11.16 -27.27 12.56
CA ILE A 61 -10.68 -27.61 13.88
C ILE A 61 -10.12 -29.04 13.89
N THR A 62 -9.03 -29.24 14.61
CA THR A 62 -8.54 -30.57 14.96
C THR A 62 -8.80 -30.79 16.43
N VAL A 63 -9.52 -31.86 16.75
CA VAL A 63 -9.95 -32.19 18.12
C VAL A 63 -9.44 -33.59 18.46
N SER A 64 -8.77 -33.71 19.58
CA SER A 64 -8.39 -34.99 20.17
C SER A 64 -9.28 -35.27 21.40
N GLY A 65 -9.93 -36.41 21.41
CA GLY A 65 -10.87 -36.75 22.47
C GLY A 65 -11.28 -38.21 22.46
N ARG A 66 -12.28 -38.56 23.28
CA ARG A 66 -12.88 -39.90 23.30
C ARG A 66 -14.13 -39.93 22.44
N LEU A 67 -14.22 -40.96 21.61
CA LEU A 67 -15.38 -41.20 20.76
C LEU A 67 -16.57 -41.68 21.63
N ALA A 68 -17.74 -41.06 21.46
CA ALA A 68 -18.96 -41.49 22.10
C ALA A 68 -20.08 -41.59 21.05
N LYS A 69 -21.04 -42.47 21.29
CA LYS A 69 -22.24 -42.61 20.44
C LYS A 69 -23.47 -42.22 21.28
N THR A 70 -24.19 -41.24 20.81
CA THR A 70 -25.43 -40.74 21.44
C THR A 70 -26.62 -41.10 20.55
N GLU A 71 -27.84 -40.86 21.00
CA GLU A 71 -29.05 -41.01 20.19
C GLU A 71 -29.05 -40.09 18.95
N GLN A 72 -28.30 -38.98 19.01
CA GLN A 72 -28.18 -37.98 17.94
C GLN A 72 -27.00 -38.27 16.96
N GLY A 73 -26.21 -39.32 17.21
CA GLY A 73 -25.08 -39.71 16.37
C GLY A 73 -23.73 -39.78 17.11
N TRP A 74 -22.69 -39.73 16.34
CA TRP A 74 -21.31 -39.80 16.87
C TRP A 74 -20.86 -38.45 17.43
N THR A 75 -20.18 -38.50 18.57
CA THR A 75 -19.60 -37.33 19.22
C THR A 75 -18.19 -37.57 19.66
N VAL A 76 -17.36 -36.52 19.73
CA VAL A 76 -16.05 -36.54 20.37
C VAL A 76 -16.07 -35.69 21.63
N VAL A 77 -15.72 -36.30 22.74
CA VAL A 77 -15.67 -35.64 24.05
C VAL A 77 -14.21 -35.32 24.40
N VAL A 78 -13.94 -34.04 24.62
CA VAL A 78 -12.63 -33.53 25.03
C VAL A 78 -12.55 -33.59 26.55
N ALA A 79 -11.69 -34.45 27.08
CA ALA A 79 -11.63 -34.70 28.53
C ALA A 79 -11.22 -33.47 29.35
N SER A 80 -10.36 -32.58 28.84
CA SER A 80 -9.84 -31.42 29.57
C SER A 80 -10.86 -30.30 29.76
N SER A 81 -11.70 -30.03 28.75
CA SER A 81 -12.73 -28.99 28.79
C SER A 81 -14.11 -29.50 29.07
N GLY A 82 -14.32 -30.84 29.02
CA GLY A 82 -15.64 -31.47 29.08
C GLY A 82 -16.53 -31.20 27.86
N GLN A 83 -15.99 -30.56 26.82
CA GLN A 83 -16.77 -30.18 25.63
C GLN A 83 -16.98 -31.35 24.70
N SER A 84 -18.19 -31.43 24.14
CA SER A 84 -18.58 -32.42 23.15
C SER A 84 -18.72 -31.77 21.79
N PHE A 85 -18.24 -32.44 20.76
CA PHE A 85 -18.43 -32.06 19.35
C PHE A 85 -19.22 -33.13 18.64
N SER A 86 -20.34 -32.75 18.03
CA SER A 86 -21.11 -33.67 17.16
C SER A 86 -20.36 -33.86 15.84
N LEU A 87 -20.37 -35.09 15.32
CA LEU A 87 -19.77 -35.42 14.05
C LEU A 87 -20.84 -35.52 12.98
N GLU A 88 -20.80 -34.67 11.97
CA GLU A 88 -21.73 -34.67 10.86
C GLU A 88 -21.02 -34.98 9.54
N GLY A 89 -21.59 -35.86 8.74
CA GLY A 89 -21.07 -36.20 7.41
C GLY A 89 -21.78 -37.40 6.80
N PRO A 90 -21.71 -37.56 5.48
CA PRO A 90 -22.25 -38.72 4.82
C PRO A 90 -21.47 -39.97 5.25
N ASN A 91 -22.19 -41.05 5.63
CA ASN A 91 -21.65 -42.34 6.00
C ASN A 91 -20.72 -42.38 7.22
N MET A 92 -21.00 -41.56 8.26
CA MET A 92 -20.20 -41.54 9.51
C MET A 92 -20.10 -42.91 10.19
N ASP A 93 -21.18 -43.69 10.20
CA ASP A 93 -21.13 -45.05 10.74
C ASP A 93 -20.16 -45.96 9.97
N GLN A 94 -20.08 -45.79 8.66
CA GLN A 94 -19.17 -46.55 7.82
C GLN A 94 -17.69 -46.05 7.97
N ALA A 95 -17.52 -44.76 8.09
CA ALA A 95 -16.22 -44.14 8.32
C ALA A 95 -15.62 -44.55 9.70
N LEU A 96 -16.50 -44.76 10.68
CA LEU A 96 -16.13 -45.18 12.05
C LEU A 96 -16.32 -46.66 12.32
N ALA A 97 -16.61 -47.47 11.29
CA ALA A 97 -16.85 -48.94 11.37
C ALA A 97 -15.64 -49.75 11.80
N GLY A 98 -14.94 -49.43 12.78
CA GLY A 98 -13.76 -50.12 13.34
C GLY A 98 -13.23 -49.37 14.56
N ALA A 99 -13.90 -48.33 14.96
CA ALA A 99 -13.57 -47.58 16.16
C ALA A 99 -14.55 -47.93 17.29
N ASP A 100 -14.03 -48.38 18.42
CA ASP A 100 -14.80 -48.69 19.60
C ASP A 100 -15.29 -47.40 20.28
N VAL A 101 -16.48 -47.45 20.86
CA VAL A 101 -16.98 -46.37 21.75
C VAL A 101 -16.00 -46.27 22.94
N GLY A 102 -15.51 -45.07 23.23
CA GLY A 102 -14.46 -44.80 24.21
C GLY A 102 -13.03 -44.77 23.65
N ALA A 103 -12.83 -45.13 22.39
CA ALA A 103 -11.53 -45.01 21.74
C ALA A 103 -11.04 -43.55 21.70
N SER A 104 -9.74 -43.37 21.87
CA SER A 104 -9.10 -42.04 21.66
C SER A 104 -8.94 -41.77 20.17
N VAL A 105 -9.49 -40.70 19.72
CA VAL A 105 -9.49 -40.31 18.30
C VAL A 105 -9.01 -38.86 18.14
N GLU A 106 -8.39 -38.57 17.00
CA GLU A 106 -8.09 -37.22 16.55
C GLU A 106 -8.88 -36.96 15.26
N ILE A 107 -9.70 -35.95 15.25
CA ILE A 107 -10.59 -35.60 14.13
C ILE A 107 -10.33 -34.17 13.68
N THR A 108 -10.13 -34.01 12.37
CA THR A 108 -10.00 -32.73 11.71
C THR A 108 -11.16 -32.54 10.75
N GLY A 109 -11.79 -31.37 10.76
CA GLY A 109 -12.88 -31.07 9.85
C GLY A 109 -13.34 -29.63 9.93
N ASP A 110 -14.29 -29.31 9.04
CA ASP A 110 -14.98 -28.02 9.01
C ASP A 110 -15.79 -27.86 10.31
N TRP A 111 -15.58 -26.71 10.97
CA TRP A 111 -16.13 -26.43 12.30
C TRP A 111 -17.25 -25.40 12.24
N LYS A 112 -18.37 -25.72 12.85
CA LYS A 112 -19.56 -24.86 12.93
C LYS A 112 -20.23 -24.92 14.28
N THR A 113 -20.96 -23.87 14.64
CA THR A 113 -21.91 -23.88 15.74
C THR A 113 -23.33 -24.02 15.19
N ILE A 114 -24.10 -24.99 15.68
CA ILE A 114 -25.50 -25.21 15.30
C ILE A 114 -26.39 -25.01 16.51
N GLY A 115 -27.63 -24.51 16.27
CA GLY A 115 -28.61 -24.25 17.28
C GLY A 115 -28.71 -22.81 17.74
N THR A 116 -29.70 -22.52 18.56
CA THR A 116 -29.97 -21.19 19.14
C THR A 116 -30.33 -21.32 20.63
N GLY A 117 -29.89 -20.37 21.44
CA GLY A 117 -30.23 -20.36 22.88
C GLY A 117 -29.55 -21.49 23.67
N ALA A 118 -30.32 -22.26 24.43
CA ALA A 118 -29.80 -23.32 25.30
C ALA A 118 -29.40 -24.63 24.58
N SER A 119 -29.73 -24.77 23.29
CA SER A 119 -29.43 -25.95 22.46
C SER A 119 -28.27 -25.70 21.49
N VAL A 120 -27.33 -24.82 21.82
CA VAL A 120 -26.13 -24.56 21.01
C VAL A 120 -25.11 -25.66 21.20
N HIS A 121 -24.66 -26.27 20.11
CA HIS A 121 -23.61 -27.28 20.12
C HIS A 121 -22.64 -27.08 18.95
N GLU A 122 -21.39 -27.47 19.17
CA GLU A 122 -20.34 -27.39 18.18
C GLU A 122 -20.34 -28.66 17.34
N VAL A 123 -20.17 -28.50 16.02
CA VAL A 123 -20.22 -29.58 15.05
C VAL A 123 -18.94 -29.60 14.24
N ILE A 124 -18.43 -30.79 13.97
CA ILE A 124 -17.30 -31.02 13.07
C ILE A 124 -17.79 -31.85 11.89
N SER A 125 -17.63 -31.36 10.68
CA SER A 125 -17.84 -32.12 9.44
C SER A 125 -16.48 -32.58 8.91
N PRO A 126 -16.11 -33.86 9.10
CA PRO A 126 -14.81 -34.37 8.66
C PRO A 126 -14.67 -34.23 7.15
N SER A 127 -13.62 -33.57 6.68
CA SER A 127 -13.40 -33.39 5.25
C SER A 127 -12.86 -34.67 4.63
N ALA A 128 -13.46 -35.15 3.53
CA ALA A 128 -13.06 -36.33 2.78
C ALA A 128 -11.60 -36.32 2.26
N ARG A 129 -10.91 -35.22 2.35
CA ARG A 129 -9.52 -35.01 1.84
C ARG A 129 -8.42 -35.17 2.90
N LYS A 130 -8.73 -35.25 4.20
CA LYS A 130 -7.72 -35.39 5.27
C LYS A 130 -8.22 -36.19 6.45
N VAL A 131 -8.77 -37.39 6.21
CA VAL A 131 -9.01 -38.36 7.28
C VAL A 131 -7.71 -39.08 7.54
N SER A 132 -6.82 -38.50 8.31
CA SER A 132 -5.72 -39.28 8.91
C SER A 132 -6.18 -39.84 10.25
N TRP A 133 -6.83 -41.00 10.20
CA TRP A 133 -7.19 -41.75 11.39
C TRP A 133 -5.89 -42.30 12.02
N ARG A 134 -5.40 -41.66 13.08
CA ARG A 134 -4.42 -42.33 13.96
C ARG A 134 -5.18 -42.86 15.16
N ILE A 135 -5.55 -44.14 15.08
CA ILE A 135 -5.91 -44.89 16.28
C ILE A 135 -4.61 -45.13 17.02
N ASN A 136 -4.33 -44.31 18.06
CA ASN A 136 -3.21 -44.53 18.95
C ASN A 136 -3.56 -45.73 19.87
N ARG A 137 -3.02 -46.91 19.59
CA ARG A 137 -3.11 -48.12 20.44
C ARG A 137 -2.20 -48.04 21.69
N PHE A 138 -1.63 -46.92 22.03
CA PHE A 138 -0.85 -46.78 23.25
C PHE A 138 -1.71 -46.10 24.31
N ALA A 139 -2.24 -46.90 25.22
CA ALA A 139 -2.72 -46.48 26.52
C ALA A 139 -1.58 -45.79 27.26
N ASP A 140 -1.94 -44.73 28.02
CA ASP A 140 -1.10 -43.92 28.91
C ASP A 140 -0.31 -42.78 28.31
N ALA A 141 -1.00 -41.85 27.62
CA ALA A 141 -0.55 -40.49 27.57
C ALA A 141 -1.77 -39.58 27.69
N THR A 142 -1.82 -38.89 28.79
CA THR A 142 -2.71 -37.76 29.06
C THR A 142 -2.41 -36.61 28.10
N PHE A 143 -2.96 -36.65 26.89
CA PHE A 143 -2.96 -35.52 25.98
C PHE A 143 -4.37 -35.25 25.47
N PRO A 144 -5.11 -34.41 26.17
CA PRO A 144 -6.37 -33.92 25.67
C PRO A 144 -6.18 -32.51 25.13
N TYR A 145 -5.88 -32.35 23.85
CA TYR A 145 -5.67 -30.98 23.36
C TYR A 145 -6.29 -30.75 22.00
N PHE A 146 -6.97 -29.63 21.87
CA PHE A 146 -7.21 -28.98 20.59
C PHE A 146 -5.86 -28.75 19.92
N THR A 147 -5.58 -29.39 18.83
CA THR A 147 -4.27 -29.31 18.21
C THR A 147 -4.17 -28.15 17.25
N LYS A 148 -5.28 -27.68 16.69
CA LYS A 148 -5.23 -26.60 15.72
C LYS A 148 -6.62 -26.04 15.37
N VAL A 149 -6.78 -24.75 15.35
CA VAL A 149 -7.89 -24.05 14.69
C VAL A 149 -7.31 -23.28 13.51
N SER A 150 -7.73 -23.59 12.31
CA SER A 150 -7.44 -22.80 11.12
C SER A 150 -8.72 -22.15 10.63
N PHE A 151 -8.67 -20.90 10.26
CA PHE A 151 -9.81 -20.16 9.70
C PHE A 151 -9.37 -19.42 8.46
N THR A 152 -10.29 -19.33 7.50
CA THR A 152 -10.12 -18.53 6.29
C THR A 152 -11.06 -17.35 6.33
N GLU A 153 -10.56 -16.22 5.89
CA GLU A 153 -11.32 -15.02 5.73
C GLU A 153 -11.51 -14.76 4.23
N GLU A 154 -12.74 -14.77 3.74
CA GLU A 154 -13.09 -14.08 2.50
C GLU A 154 -13.48 -12.65 2.81
N THR A 155 -12.50 -11.75 2.74
CA THR A 155 -12.82 -10.34 2.61
C THR A 155 -13.01 -10.06 1.13
N PRO A 156 -14.16 -9.54 0.68
CA PRO A 156 -14.26 -9.00 -0.66
C PRO A 156 -13.10 -8.04 -0.89
N LEU A 157 -12.45 -8.10 -2.05
CA LEU A 157 -11.30 -7.24 -2.41
C LEU A 157 -11.56 -5.74 -2.15
N SER A 158 -12.84 -5.35 -2.09
CA SER A 158 -13.33 -4.01 -1.75
C SER A 158 -13.28 -3.68 -0.25
N ASP A 159 -13.28 -4.68 0.63
CA ASP A 159 -13.30 -4.50 2.10
C ASP A 159 -11.91 -4.57 2.72
N ARG A 160 -10.92 -4.93 1.93
CA ARG A 160 -9.55 -4.97 2.40
C ARG A 160 -9.00 -3.58 2.56
N THR A 161 -9.16 -3.10 3.74
CA THR A 161 -8.91 -1.75 4.19
C THR A 161 -7.52 -1.56 4.75
N ASP A 162 -6.74 -2.60 4.75
CA ASP A 162 -5.33 -2.49 5.01
C ASP A 162 -4.62 -2.11 3.71
N PRO A 163 -3.96 -0.93 3.65
CA PRO A 163 -3.11 -0.57 2.52
C PRO A 163 -1.83 -1.38 2.52
N LEU A 164 -1.76 -2.38 3.38
CA LEU A 164 -0.68 -3.31 3.35
C LEU A 164 -0.84 -4.14 2.09
N PRO A 165 0.12 -4.13 1.16
CA PRO A 165 0.25 -5.26 0.29
C PRO A 165 0.54 -6.43 1.22
N LEU A 166 -0.49 -7.16 1.56
CA LEU A 166 -0.35 -8.53 1.97
C LEU A 166 0.55 -9.15 0.90
N LEU A 167 1.62 -9.81 1.31
CA LEU A 167 2.52 -10.50 0.40
C LEU A 167 1.67 -11.30 -0.60
N GLY A 168 1.55 -10.81 -1.84
CA GLY A 168 0.72 -11.43 -2.87
C GLY A 168 -0.48 -10.64 -3.35
N MET A 169 -0.88 -9.55 -2.69
CA MET A 169 -1.86 -8.63 -3.25
C MET A 169 -1.19 -7.52 -4.02
N PRO A 170 -1.72 -7.16 -5.19
CA PRO A 170 -1.28 -5.97 -5.87
C PRO A 170 -1.54 -4.75 -4.97
N MET A 171 -0.61 -3.82 -4.96
CA MET A 171 -0.82 -2.55 -4.27
C MET A 171 -2.04 -1.84 -4.86
N PRO A 172 -2.83 -1.16 -4.03
CA PRO A 172 -3.74 -0.18 -4.57
C PRO A 172 -2.95 0.80 -5.44
N ALA A 173 -3.55 1.26 -6.53
CA ALA A 173 -2.99 2.29 -7.36
C ALA A 173 -2.54 3.46 -6.46
N ALA A 174 -1.45 4.06 -6.80
CA ALA A 174 -1.00 5.30 -6.21
C ALA A 174 -0.75 6.27 -7.36
N PRO A 175 -1.10 7.55 -7.23
CA PRO A 175 -0.83 8.53 -8.27
C PRO A 175 0.66 8.51 -8.65
N ILE A 176 0.93 8.84 -9.91
CA ILE A 176 2.29 8.79 -10.46
C ILE A 176 3.05 10.09 -10.13
N ARG A 177 2.38 11.24 -10.32
CA ARG A 177 2.96 12.59 -10.13
C ARG A 177 2.40 13.32 -8.92
N VAL A 178 1.19 12.99 -8.50
CA VAL A 178 0.47 13.59 -7.38
C VAL A 178 0.86 12.90 -6.08
N THR A 179 0.85 13.62 -4.96
CA THR A 179 1.13 13.03 -3.65
C THR A 179 -0.09 12.30 -3.11
N SER A 180 0.06 11.02 -2.80
CA SER A 180 -0.95 10.21 -2.12
C SER A 180 -0.80 10.27 -0.59
N PRO A 181 -1.90 10.26 0.18
CA PRO A 181 -1.86 10.06 1.63
C PRO A 181 -1.52 8.61 2.03
N GLY A 182 -1.54 7.68 1.08
CA GLY A 182 -1.17 6.28 1.31
C GLY A 182 0.26 6.13 1.81
N LEU A 183 0.47 5.14 2.67
CA LEU A 183 1.80 4.75 3.18
C LEU A 183 2.13 3.36 2.66
N THR A 184 3.42 3.05 2.53
CA THR A 184 3.86 1.66 2.33
C THR A 184 3.62 0.83 3.60
N VAL A 185 3.85 -0.47 3.53
CA VAL A 185 3.67 -1.40 4.66
C VAL A 185 4.48 -0.93 5.88
N TYR A 186 3.93 -1.09 7.06
CA TYR A 186 4.68 -0.88 8.32
C TYR A 186 5.91 -1.77 8.38
N LYS A 187 7.07 -1.19 8.66
CA LYS A 187 8.40 -1.80 8.59
C LYS A 187 8.84 -2.21 7.18
N GLY A 188 8.10 -1.81 6.16
CA GLY A 188 8.48 -1.94 4.76
C GLY A 188 8.73 -0.58 4.12
N GLY A 189 9.15 -0.61 2.87
CA GLY A 189 9.44 0.58 2.11
C GLY A 189 9.30 0.39 0.61
N ALA A 190 9.71 1.40 -0.13
CA ALA A 190 9.76 1.35 -1.58
C ALA A 190 11.01 2.04 -2.10
N VAL A 191 11.55 1.51 -3.18
CA VAL A 191 12.52 2.21 -4.03
C VAL A 191 11.82 2.50 -5.36
N THR A 192 11.84 3.78 -5.78
CA THR A 192 11.14 4.22 -6.98
C THR A 192 12.08 5.05 -7.87
N PRO A 193 12.83 4.41 -8.79
CA PRO A 193 13.53 5.13 -9.85
C PRO A 193 12.53 5.62 -10.90
N ARG A 194 12.68 6.87 -11.32
CA ARG A 194 11.88 7.56 -12.35
C ARG A 194 12.74 8.28 -13.36
N LEU A 195 12.42 8.16 -14.62
CA LEU A 195 13.02 8.91 -15.73
C LEU A 195 12.00 9.89 -16.29
N TYR A 196 12.38 11.15 -16.36
CA TYR A 196 11.59 12.23 -16.97
C TYR A 196 12.28 12.69 -18.26
N LEU A 197 11.53 12.75 -19.33
CA LEU A 197 11.93 13.31 -20.61
C LEU A 197 11.13 14.59 -20.85
N ILE A 198 11.76 15.73 -20.60
CA ILE A 198 11.10 17.04 -20.57
C ILE A 198 11.55 17.86 -21.75
N LYS A 199 10.60 18.35 -22.58
CA LYS A 199 10.86 19.36 -23.61
C LYS A 199 10.32 20.71 -23.13
N GLN A 200 11.16 21.73 -23.24
CA GLN A 200 10.84 23.12 -22.87
C GLN A 200 11.35 24.06 -23.94
N HIS A 201 10.80 25.28 -24.00
CA HIS A 201 11.27 26.33 -24.88
C HIS A 201 11.15 27.71 -24.26
N LEU A 202 11.91 28.67 -24.78
CA LEU A 202 11.77 30.10 -24.53
C LEU A 202 12.17 30.89 -25.77
N GLY A 203 11.20 31.40 -26.53
CA GLY A 203 11.49 32.00 -27.85
C GLY A 203 12.15 30.98 -28.78
N SER A 204 13.37 31.29 -29.27
CA SER A 204 14.16 30.37 -30.10
C SER A 204 14.95 29.34 -29.30
N LEU A 205 15.06 29.47 -27.99
CA LEU A 205 15.75 28.52 -27.14
C LEU A 205 14.93 27.25 -26.96
N GLU A 206 15.42 26.12 -27.45
CA GLU A 206 14.90 24.80 -27.18
C GLU A 206 15.72 24.11 -26.07
N VAL A 207 15.03 23.47 -25.13
CA VAL A 207 15.64 22.77 -24.00
C VAL A 207 15.08 21.36 -23.88
N ASN A 208 15.95 20.35 -23.96
CA ASN A 208 15.63 18.97 -23.73
C ASN A 208 16.30 18.51 -22.43
N ARG A 209 15.52 18.15 -21.43
CA ARG A 209 16.01 17.70 -20.14
C ARG A 209 15.65 16.23 -19.91
N GLN A 210 16.66 15.45 -19.57
CA GLN A 210 16.50 14.10 -19.04
C GLN A 210 16.77 14.18 -17.54
N ALA A 211 15.76 13.95 -16.73
CA ALA A 211 15.92 13.91 -15.28
C ALA A 211 15.69 12.48 -14.78
N PHE A 212 16.59 12.01 -13.95
CA PHE A 212 16.50 10.73 -13.28
C PHE A 212 16.37 10.99 -11.79
N ASP A 213 15.31 10.49 -11.19
CA ASP A 213 15.03 10.66 -9.78
C ASP A 213 14.91 9.30 -9.11
N VAL A 214 15.54 9.13 -7.97
CA VAL A 214 15.41 7.93 -7.14
C VAL A 214 14.85 8.33 -5.80
N SER A 215 13.64 7.87 -5.50
CA SER A 215 13.09 7.99 -4.16
C SER A 215 13.18 6.66 -3.41
N VAL A 216 13.52 6.77 -2.12
CA VAL A 216 13.54 5.65 -1.16
C VAL A 216 12.67 6.04 0.01
N SER A 217 11.65 5.24 0.27
CA SER A 217 10.73 5.47 1.38
C SER A 217 10.71 4.31 2.36
N TYR A 218 10.46 4.61 3.64
CA TYR A 218 10.36 3.63 4.72
C TYR A 218 9.25 4.01 5.69
N THR A 219 8.36 3.08 6.01
CA THR A 219 7.26 3.30 6.95
C THR A 219 7.68 2.92 8.37
N ALA A 220 8.13 3.93 9.11
CA ALA A 220 8.67 3.78 10.46
C ALA A 220 7.59 3.49 11.53
N SER A 221 6.35 3.91 11.28
CA SER A 221 5.20 3.59 12.14
C SER A 221 3.94 3.43 11.29
N PRO A 222 2.82 2.87 11.81
CA PRO A 222 1.57 2.74 11.06
C PRO A 222 1.01 4.06 10.50
N ARG A 223 1.55 5.20 10.94
CA ARG A 223 1.10 6.53 10.50
C ARG A 223 2.22 7.40 9.96
N LEU A 224 3.49 6.99 10.03
CA LEU A 224 4.64 7.81 9.65
C LEU A 224 5.49 7.10 8.61
N GLN A 225 5.71 7.73 7.48
CA GLN A 225 6.63 7.34 6.41
C GLN A 225 7.70 8.42 6.26
N LEU A 226 8.93 7.98 6.16
CA LEU A 226 10.07 8.82 5.79
C LEU A 226 10.47 8.52 4.35
N GLU A 227 10.98 9.53 3.62
CA GLU A 227 11.38 9.37 2.23
C GLU A 227 12.56 10.30 1.91
N ILE A 228 13.45 9.86 1.06
CA ILE A 228 14.54 10.65 0.51
C ILE A 228 14.45 10.57 -1.01
N GLU A 229 14.56 11.72 -1.67
CA GLU A 229 14.59 11.87 -3.13
C GLU A 229 15.94 12.42 -3.57
N VAL A 230 16.56 11.78 -4.56
CA VAL A 230 17.86 12.14 -5.10
C VAL A 230 17.72 12.36 -6.61
N PRO A 231 17.63 13.62 -7.07
CA PRO A 231 17.47 13.95 -8.48
C PRO A 231 18.84 14.14 -9.17
N PHE A 232 18.95 13.62 -10.37
CA PHE A 232 20.04 13.88 -11.31
C PHE A 232 19.45 14.35 -12.64
N SER A 233 20.05 15.32 -13.31
CA SER A 233 19.59 15.72 -14.64
C SER A 233 20.69 16.01 -15.62
N ARG A 234 20.38 15.76 -16.90
CA ARG A 234 21.13 16.22 -18.06
C ARG A 234 20.21 17.14 -18.88
N THR A 235 20.67 18.34 -19.14
CA THR A 235 19.96 19.35 -19.92
C THR A 235 20.76 19.66 -21.18
N ALA A 236 20.18 19.45 -22.36
CA ALA A 236 20.69 19.92 -23.63
C ALA A 236 19.88 21.14 -24.05
N TYR A 237 20.54 22.15 -24.58
CA TYR A 237 19.92 23.41 -25.03
C TYR A 237 20.47 23.85 -26.40
N ASP A 238 19.61 24.48 -27.19
CA ASP A 238 19.93 24.98 -28.52
C ASP A 238 19.11 26.28 -28.76
N ASN A 239 19.76 27.35 -29.18
CA ASN A 239 19.11 28.60 -29.55
C ASN A 239 19.27 28.94 -31.04
N LYS A 240 19.57 27.96 -31.90
CA LYS A 240 19.85 28.04 -33.35
C LYS A 240 21.21 28.67 -33.70
N ILE A 241 21.88 29.34 -32.76
CA ILE A 241 23.19 29.96 -32.96
C ILE A 241 24.25 29.18 -32.17
N THR A 242 23.90 28.85 -30.94
CA THR A 242 24.76 28.10 -30.03
C THR A 242 24.01 26.97 -29.38
N SER A 243 24.66 25.82 -29.24
CA SER A 243 24.14 24.66 -28.55
C SER A 243 25.10 24.17 -27.48
N GLY A 244 24.58 23.48 -26.51
CA GLY A 244 25.38 22.91 -25.43
C GLY A 244 24.62 21.97 -24.56
N SER A 245 25.30 21.39 -23.58
CA SER A 245 24.67 20.56 -22.59
C SER A 245 25.36 20.68 -21.25
N GLY A 246 24.58 20.48 -20.18
CA GLY A 246 25.09 20.38 -18.82
C GLY A 246 24.44 19.22 -18.09
N SER A 247 25.10 18.67 -17.09
CA SER A 247 24.54 17.65 -16.23
C SER A 247 24.91 17.94 -14.78
N GLY A 248 24.16 17.43 -13.85
CA GLY A 248 24.46 17.61 -12.44
C GLY A 248 23.46 16.93 -11.53
N LEU A 249 23.87 16.81 -10.28
CA LEU A 249 23.01 16.43 -9.17
C LEU A 249 22.15 17.63 -8.78
N GLY A 250 20.85 17.41 -8.63
CA GLY A 250 19.96 18.41 -8.03
C GLY A 250 20.02 18.40 -6.51
N ASN A 251 19.17 19.18 -5.90
CA ASN A 251 19.05 19.23 -4.44
C ASN A 251 18.34 17.98 -3.93
N ILE A 252 18.89 17.32 -2.92
CA ILE A 252 18.27 16.17 -2.26
C ILE A 252 17.13 16.67 -1.40
N THR A 253 15.97 15.98 -1.46
CA THR A 253 14.82 16.30 -0.60
C THR A 253 14.55 15.18 0.38
N ALA A 254 14.44 15.52 1.66
CA ALA A 254 14.03 14.61 2.72
C ALA A 254 12.58 14.92 3.11
N TRP A 255 11.77 13.87 3.28
CA TRP A 255 10.36 14.00 3.57
C TRP A 255 9.94 13.21 4.79
N ALA A 256 8.94 13.73 5.52
CA ALA A 256 8.18 13.01 6.52
C ALA A 256 6.70 13.15 6.21
N LYS A 257 6.00 12.03 6.04
CA LYS A 257 4.56 11.98 5.77
C LYS A 257 3.84 11.34 6.95
N TYR A 258 2.90 12.07 7.54
CA TYR A 258 2.09 11.63 8.67
C TYR A 258 0.63 11.52 8.27
N ARG A 259 0.09 10.27 8.23
CA ARG A 259 -1.32 9.99 7.98
C ARG A 259 -2.12 10.18 9.26
N PHE A 260 -2.77 11.34 9.39
CA PHE A 260 -3.54 11.68 10.58
C PHE A 260 -4.99 11.18 10.54
N PHE A 261 -5.52 10.90 9.34
CA PHE A 261 -6.89 10.43 9.16
C PHE A 261 -6.93 9.24 8.23
N ARG A 262 -7.70 8.21 8.62
CA ARG A 262 -8.12 7.10 7.79
C ARG A 262 -9.47 6.58 8.26
N LYS A 263 -10.41 6.44 7.34
CA LYS A 263 -11.73 5.83 7.58
C LYS A 263 -12.02 4.82 6.49
N VAL A 264 -12.10 3.61 6.93
CA VAL A 264 -12.37 2.48 6.07
C VAL A 264 -13.84 2.12 6.16
N LYS A 265 -14.45 1.77 5.02
CA LYS A 265 -15.81 1.26 4.86
C LYS A 265 -15.76 0.02 3.97
N THR A 266 -16.84 -0.75 3.94
CA THR A 266 -17.00 -1.98 3.14
C THR A 266 -16.55 -1.84 1.68
N TYR A 267 -16.80 -0.69 1.06
CA TYR A 267 -16.42 -0.45 -0.35
C TYR A 267 -15.64 0.84 -0.53
N GLY A 268 -14.90 1.27 0.48
CA GLY A 268 -14.17 2.51 0.36
C GLY A 268 -13.16 2.78 1.46
N ASP A 269 -12.11 3.49 1.09
CA ASP A 269 -11.07 3.99 2.01
C ASP A 269 -10.90 5.49 1.82
N LYS A 270 -11.02 6.25 2.90
CA LYS A 270 -10.76 7.70 2.92
C LYS A 270 -9.55 7.95 3.77
N GLN A 271 -8.59 8.68 3.22
CA GLN A 271 -7.34 8.99 3.90
C GLN A 271 -6.98 10.45 3.75
N ALA A 272 -6.28 10.97 4.76
CA ALA A 272 -5.62 12.27 4.68
C ALA A 272 -4.28 12.23 5.42
N ALA A 273 -3.27 12.91 4.87
CA ALA A 273 -1.92 12.97 5.39
C ALA A 273 -1.34 14.37 5.26
N LEU A 274 -0.53 14.76 6.22
CA LEU A 274 0.39 15.89 6.12
C LEU A 274 1.75 15.36 5.71
N ARG A 275 2.42 16.04 4.78
CA ARG A 275 3.78 15.76 4.35
C ARG A 275 4.60 17.03 4.50
N ALA A 276 5.70 16.96 5.22
CA ALA A 276 6.67 18.02 5.32
C ALA A 276 7.98 17.58 4.67
N GLY A 277 8.56 18.44 3.86
CA GLY A 277 9.80 18.17 3.13
C GLY A 277 10.82 19.27 3.35
N LEU A 278 12.08 18.90 3.18
CA LEU A 278 13.18 19.85 3.20
C LEU A 278 14.11 19.54 2.03
N GLU A 279 14.12 20.41 1.01
CA GLU A 279 15.06 20.37 -0.08
C GLU A 279 16.38 20.99 0.42
N LEU A 280 17.44 20.18 0.44
CA LEU A 280 18.76 20.54 0.94
C LEU A 280 19.63 21.07 -0.21
N PRO A 281 20.48 22.09 -0.01
CA PRO A 281 21.31 22.67 -1.05
C PRO A 281 22.55 21.80 -1.39
N THR A 282 22.30 20.53 -1.68
CA THR A 282 23.34 19.52 -2.00
C THR A 282 23.70 19.46 -3.47
N GLY A 283 22.87 20.04 -4.35
CA GLY A 283 23.02 19.99 -5.78
C GLY A 283 24.38 20.60 -6.24
N LYS A 284 24.95 19.99 -7.26
CA LYS A 284 26.19 20.45 -7.90
C LYS A 284 25.96 20.56 -9.40
N SER A 285 25.87 21.78 -9.89
CA SER A 285 25.75 22.08 -11.31
C SER A 285 26.15 23.53 -11.56
N THR A 286 26.79 23.79 -12.68
CA THR A 286 27.19 25.13 -13.08
C THR A 286 26.33 25.60 -14.25
N ALA A 287 25.75 26.79 -14.13
CA ALA A 287 25.00 27.39 -15.21
C ALA A 287 25.93 27.75 -16.38
N PRO A 288 25.49 27.61 -17.63
CA PRO A 288 26.29 28.02 -18.78
C PRO A 288 26.58 29.51 -18.74
N THR A 289 27.77 29.88 -19.19
CA THR A 289 28.19 31.29 -19.30
C THR A 289 27.47 32.02 -20.43
N GLN A 290 27.54 33.35 -20.45
CA GLN A 290 26.91 34.13 -21.53
C GLN A 290 27.59 33.88 -22.89
N SER A 291 28.90 33.53 -22.92
CA SER A 291 29.59 33.14 -24.12
C SER A 291 29.14 31.78 -24.67
N GLN A 292 28.73 30.86 -23.80
CA GLN A 292 28.21 29.55 -24.19
C GLN A 292 26.77 29.63 -24.68
N ILE A 293 25.96 30.52 -24.11
CA ILE A 293 24.59 30.76 -24.57
C ILE A 293 24.16 32.18 -24.26
N ASN A 294 23.82 32.93 -25.29
CA ASN A 294 23.40 34.32 -25.16
C ASN A 294 21.91 34.45 -24.80
N VAL A 295 21.58 34.17 -23.54
CA VAL A 295 20.27 34.40 -22.93
C VAL A 295 20.42 35.06 -21.56
N PRO A 296 19.36 35.69 -21.01
CA PRO A 296 19.44 36.34 -19.70
C PRO A 296 19.98 35.42 -18.60
N ALA A 297 20.74 35.98 -17.66
CA ALA A 297 21.38 35.20 -16.59
C ALA A 297 20.37 34.36 -15.78
N PHE A 298 19.19 34.88 -15.51
CA PHE A 298 18.11 34.15 -14.83
C PHE A 298 17.65 32.91 -15.63
N VAL A 299 17.61 32.98 -16.98
CA VAL A 299 17.27 31.86 -17.84
C VAL A 299 18.39 30.81 -17.84
N ARG A 300 19.68 31.25 -17.86
CA ARG A 300 20.82 30.33 -17.78
C ARG A 300 20.79 29.48 -16.51
N GLN A 301 20.41 30.08 -15.37
CA GLN A 301 20.26 29.34 -14.12
C GLN A 301 19.17 28.24 -14.21
N GLN A 302 18.08 28.48 -14.94
CA GLN A 302 17.02 27.46 -15.14
C GLN A 302 17.49 26.26 -15.99
N LEU A 303 18.66 26.34 -16.67
CA LEU A 303 19.23 25.20 -17.39
C LEU A 303 19.95 24.21 -16.45
N THR A 304 20.12 24.55 -15.17
CA THR A 304 20.64 23.67 -14.13
C THR A 304 19.49 22.95 -13.40
N PRO A 305 19.76 21.84 -12.69
CA PRO A 305 18.78 21.20 -11.82
C PRO A 305 18.56 21.92 -10.48
N ILE A 306 19.18 23.08 -10.25
CA ILE A 306 19.15 23.80 -8.97
C ILE A 306 18.15 24.94 -9.03
N ASN A 307 17.19 24.96 -8.11
CA ASN A 307 16.12 25.96 -8.05
C ASN A 307 16.36 27.04 -6.97
N GLY A 308 17.45 26.95 -6.25
CA GLY A 308 17.81 27.83 -5.14
C GLY A 308 18.58 27.11 -4.04
N GLY A 309 18.53 27.65 -2.83
CA GLY A 309 19.13 27.09 -1.63
C GLY A 309 18.19 26.13 -0.89
N LEU A 310 18.13 26.27 0.43
CA LEU A 310 17.22 25.50 1.27
C LEU A 310 15.76 25.79 0.90
N ALA A 311 14.94 24.73 0.77
CA ALA A 311 13.53 24.92 0.49
C ALA A 311 12.66 24.00 1.35
N PRO A 312 11.96 24.54 2.36
CA PRO A 312 10.90 23.81 3.07
C PRO A 312 9.66 23.65 2.19
N HIS A 313 9.07 22.46 2.26
CA HIS A 313 7.85 22.05 1.59
C HIS A 313 6.79 21.67 2.62
N PHE A 314 5.55 22.06 2.39
CA PHE A 314 4.39 21.65 3.17
C PHE A 314 3.30 21.17 2.22
N ASP A 315 2.80 19.96 2.46
CA ASP A 315 1.89 19.28 1.57
C ASP A 315 0.76 18.62 2.38
N LEU A 316 -0.49 18.86 1.96
CA LEU A 316 -1.70 18.23 2.50
C LEU A 316 -2.29 17.35 1.40
N ALA A 317 -2.29 16.04 1.63
CA ALA A 317 -2.80 15.06 0.68
C ALA A 317 -4.08 14.39 1.21
N PHE A 318 -4.99 14.08 0.28
CA PHE A 318 -6.19 13.32 0.56
C PHE A 318 -6.45 12.29 -0.54
N SER A 319 -7.18 11.22 -0.21
CA SER A 319 -7.72 10.28 -1.19
C SER A 319 -9.01 9.64 -0.70
N GLN A 320 -9.83 9.25 -1.66
CA GLN A 320 -11.04 8.47 -1.44
C GLN A 320 -11.12 7.36 -2.49
N ALA A 321 -10.99 6.12 -2.05
CA ALA A 321 -11.27 4.96 -2.88
C ALA A 321 -12.74 4.55 -2.75
N GLY A 322 -13.32 4.07 -3.84
CA GLY A 322 -14.69 3.54 -3.90
C GLY A 322 -14.80 2.50 -5.02
N GLY A 323 -14.84 1.22 -4.65
CA GLY A 323 -14.87 0.13 -5.63
C GLY A 323 -13.64 0.14 -6.55
N ARG A 324 -13.82 0.48 -7.82
CA ARG A 324 -12.75 0.51 -8.83
C ARG A 324 -12.16 1.90 -9.07
N VAL A 325 -12.71 2.90 -8.44
CA VAL A 325 -12.33 4.29 -8.66
C VAL A 325 -11.64 4.82 -7.41
N ILE A 326 -10.51 5.49 -7.60
CA ILE A 326 -9.84 6.26 -6.56
C ILE A 326 -9.79 7.70 -7.05
N PHE A 327 -10.17 8.61 -6.18
CA PHE A 327 -10.01 10.04 -6.38
C PHE A 327 -9.12 10.59 -5.27
N GLY A 328 -8.15 11.39 -5.63
CA GLY A 328 -7.21 11.97 -4.70
C GLY A 328 -6.72 13.34 -5.12
N GLY A 329 -5.80 13.86 -4.33
CA GLY A 329 -5.13 15.10 -4.64
C GLY A 329 -4.31 15.61 -3.47
N ASN A 330 -3.56 16.67 -3.75
CA ASN A 330 -2.76 17.36 -2.74
C ASN A 330 -2.63 18.85 -3.02
N ALA A 331 -2.41 19.61 -1.94
CA ALA A 331 -2.04 21.01 -1.99
C ALA A 331 -0.67 21.18 -1.35
N GLU A 332 0.30 21.71 -2.11
CA GLU A 332 1.69 21.87 -1.70
C GLU A 332 2.12 23.34 -1.80
N VAL A 333 2.92 23.80 -0.84
CA VAL A 333 3.62 25.07 -0.89
C VAL A 333 5.13 24.84 -0.69
N ILE A 334 5.94 25.55 -1.49
CA ILE A 334 7.40 25.45 -1.48
C ILE A 334 7.99 26.84 -1.28
N PHE A 335 8.72 27.03 -0.20
CA PHE A 335 9.45 28.26 0.08
C PHE A 335 10.92 28.06 -0.23
N ARG A 336 11.50 28.88 -1.11
CA ARG A 336 12.89 28.73 -1.51
C ARG A 336 13.74 29.86 -0.96
N THR A 337 14.95 29.54 -0.49
CA THR A 337 15.98 30.51 -0.16
C THR A 337 16.91 30.75 -1.35
N GLU A 338 17.64 31.83 -1.34
CA GLU A 338 18.63 32.15 -2.37
C GLU A 338 19.94 31.34 -2.15
N ARG A 339 20.56 30.89 -3.23
CA ARG A 339 21.85 30.24 -3.25
C ARG A 339 22.66 30.73 -4.44
N ASP A 340 23.90 31.12 -4.19
CA ASP A 340 24.82 31.63 -5.21
C ASP A 340 24.20 32.76 -6.05
N GLY A 341 23.46 33.63 -5.36
CA GLY A 341 22.76 34.75 -5.97
C GLY A 341 21.50 34.37 -6.77
N PHE A 342 21.02 33.11 -6.73
CA PHE A 342 19.87 32.68 -7.50
C PHE A 342 18.79 32.01 -6.64
N ARG A 343 17.54 32.31 -6.97
CA ARG A 343 16.34 31.64 -6.43
C ARG A 343 15.21 31.69 -7.45
N MET A 344 14.65 30.52 -7.78
CA MET A 344 13.33 30.45 -8.41
C MET A 344 12.24 31.00 -7.47
N GLY A 345 11.12 31.43 -8.00
CA GLY A 345 9.99 31.85 -7.20
C GLY A 345 9.49 30.77 -6.23
N HIS A 346 8.85 31.22 -5.14
CA HIS A 346 8.05 30.32 -4.29
C HIS A 346 6.96 29.67 -5.13
N GLU A 347 6.58 28.45 -4.77
CA GLU A 347 5.66 27.67 -5.59
C GLU A 347 4.46 27.20 -4.79
N GLN A 348 3.30 27.26 -5.39
CA GLN A 348 2.04 26.71 -4.88
C GLN A 348 1.52 25.72 -5.91
N ARG A 349 1.16 24.53 -5.47
CA ARG A 349 0.63 23.47 -6.30
C ARG A 349 -0.71 23.01 -5.77
N LEU A 350 -1.65 22.77 -6.67
CA LEU A 350 -2.89 22.07 -6.39
C LEU A 350 -3.04 20.97 -7.43
N ASN A 351 -2.98 19.74 -6.99
CA ASN A 351 -2.98 18.59 -7.86
C ASN A 351 -4.17 17.68 -7.53
N THR A 352 -4.73 17.03 -8.55
CA THR A 352 -5.76 16.00 -8.37
C THR A 352 -5.43 14.78 -9.21
N ASP A 353 -5.91 13.64 -8.81
CA ASP A 353 -5.81 12.37 -9.52
C ASP A 353 -7.15 11.63 -9.54
N LEU A 354 -7.42 10.98 -10.64
CA LEU A 354 -8.51 10.04 -10.82
C LEU A 354 -7.92 8.74 -11.36
N GLU A 355 -8.10 7.67 -10.62
CA GLU A 355 -7.57 6.36 -10.95
C GLU A 355 -8.71 5.37 -11.17
N TYR A 356 -8.61 4.57 -12.21
CA TYR A 356 -9.58 3.52 -12.53
C TYR A 356 -8.88 2.18 -12.68
N ARG A 357 -9.25 1.22 -11.81
CA ARG A 357 -8.77 -0.16 -11.88
C ARG A 357 -9.51 -0.91 -12.97
N ILE A 358 -8.78 -1.38 -13.99
CA ILE A 358 -9.36 -2.22 -15.05
C ILE A 358 -9.73 -3.57 -14.43
N PRO A 359 -10.95 -4.09 -14.73
CA PRO A 359 -11.36 -5.40 -14.25
C PRO A 359 -10.36 -6.49 -14.64
N HIS A 360 -9.93 -7.26 -13.67
CA HIS A 360 -9.07 -8.40 -13.84
C HIS A 360 -9.75 -9.65 -13.24
N ASP A 361 -9.57 -10.79 -13.88
CA ASP A 361 -10.07 -12.06 -13.36
C ASP A 361 -9.16 -12.50 -12.19
N PRO A 362 -9.68 -12.58 -10.96
CA PRO A 362 -8.89 -12.92 -9.78
C PRO A 362 -8.34 -14.35 -9.81
N HIS A 363 -8.87 -15.21 -10.70
CA HIS A 363 -8.43 -16.59 -10.85
C HIS A 363 -7.32 -16.76 -11.88
N LYS A 364 -6.99 -15.70 -12.65
CA LYS A 364 -5.89 -15.75 -13.62
C LYS A 364 -4.63 -15.15 -13.02
N PRO A 365 -3.48 -15.82 -13.14
CA PRO A 365 -2.21 -15.20 -12.77
C PRO A 365 -1.96 -14.01 -13.70
N GLY A 366 -1.74 -12.85 -13.11
CA GLY A 366 -1.49 -11.61 -13.84
C GLY A 366 -1.46 -10.41 -12.92
N GLY A 367 -0.99 -9.30 -13.45
CA GLY A 367 -0.94 -8.05 -12.70
C GLY A 367 -2.20 -7.22 -12.88
N GLU A 368 -2.38 -6.23 -12.04
CA GLU A 368 -3.46 -5.24 -12.14
C GLU A 368 -3.03 -4.03 -12.97
N LEU A 369 -3.93 -3.56 -13.83
CA LEU A 369 -3.73 -2.38 -14.66
C LEU A 369 -4.65 -1.25 -14.18
N PHE A 370 -4.06 -0.06 -14.01
CA PHE A 370 -4.76 1.15 -13.63
C PHE A 370 -4.60 2.21 -14.71
N LEU A 371 -5.71 2.83 -15.08
CA LEU A 371 -5.74 4.06 -15.84
C LEU A 371 -5.72 5.22 -14.86
N ILE A 372 -4.85 6.19 -15.09
CA ILE A 372 -4.66 7.33 -14.19
C ILE A 372 -4.80 8.61 -15.00
N LEU A 373 -5.57 9.55 -14.48
CA LEU A 373 -5.63 10.90 -15.01
C LEU A 373 -5.29 11.87 -13.89
N GLU A 374 -4.18 12.58 -14.04
CA GLU A 374 -3.74 13.57 -13.08
C GLU A 374 -3.87 14.97 -13.65
N THR A 375 -4.18 15.94 -12.77
CA THR A 375 -4.15 17.35 -13.10
C THR A 375 -3.22 18.08 -12.14
N MET A 376 -2.50 19.07 -12.64
CA MET A 376 -1.55 19.83 -11.83
C MET A 376 -1.67 21.30 -12.14
N PHE A 377 -2.10 22.07 -11.15
CA PHE A 377 -2.03 23.51 -11.15
C PHE A 377 -0.77 23.93 -10.41
N VAL A 378 0.05 24.78 -11.06
CA VAL A 378 1.32 25.29 -10.49
C VAL A 378 1.33 26.80 -10.64
N HIS A 379 1.43 27.48 -9.51
CA HIS A 379 1.70 28.91 -9.47
C HIS A 379 3.08 29.17 -8.89
N ARG A 380 3.91 29.92 -9.62
CA ARG A 380 5.26 30.31 -9.19
C ARG A 380 5.36 31.82 -9.13
N SER A 381 5.73 32.34 -7.96
CA SER A 381 5.98 33.77 -7.76
C SER A 381 7.26 34.24 -8.46
N THR A 382 7.57 35.52 -8.40
CA THR A 382 8.81 36.06 -8.95
C THR A 382 10.04 35.46 -8.32
N GLY A 383 11.01 35.13 -9.17
CA GLY A 383 12.34 34.69 -8.76
C GLY A 383 13.26 35.86 -8.36
N ARG A 384 14.47 35.52 -7.90
CA ARG A 384 15.50 36.50 -7.53
C ARG A 384 16.85 36.16 -8.20
N LEU A 385 17.57 37.19 -8.52
CA LEU A 385 18.97 37.09 -8.99
C LEU A 385 19.78 38.19 -8.33
N ASN A 386 20.84 37.83 -7.61
CA ASN A 386 21.70 38.72 -6.84
C ASN A 386 20.88 39.63 -5.90
N ALA A 387 20.03 39.04 -5.09
CA ALA A 387 19.09 39.72 -4.16
C ALA A 387 18.03 40.60 -4.82
N LEU A 388 18.04 40.79 -6.13
CA LEU A 388 17.04 41.59 -6.86
C LEU A 388 15.90 40.71 -7.37
N THR A 389 14.68 41.25 -7.29
CA THR A 389 13.50 40.60 -7.85
C THR A 389 13.52 40.69 -9.36
N VAL A 390 13.35 39.55 -10.03
CA VAL A 390 13.38 39.45 -11.50
C VAL A 390 11.97 39.58 -12.06
N ALA A 391 11.62 40.77 -12.57
CA ALA A 391 10.34 40.94 -13.25
C ALA A 391 10.19 40.00 -14.45
N GLY A 392 8.99 39.47 -14.69
CA GLY A 392 8.74 38.53 -15.78
C GLY A 392 9.21 37.08 -15.54
N SER A 393 9.51 36.70 -14.29
CA SER A 393 9.86 35.36 -13.90
C SER A 393 8.72 34.58 -13.21
N THR A 394 7.49 35.13 -13.21
CA THR A 394 6.28 34.46 -12.70
C THR A 394 5.75 33.41 -13.67
N ALA A 395 5.13 32.38 -13.16
CA ALA A 395 4.43 31.38 -13.97
C ALA A 395 3.13 30.92 -13.29
N THR A 396 2.09 30.73 -14.08
CA THR A 396 0.88 30.03 -13.69
C THR A 396 0.54 29.04 -14.80
N GLU A 397 0.59 27.77 -14.49
CA GLU A 397 0.43 26.71 -15.48
C GLU A 397 -0.56 25.65 -14.97
N TYR A 398 -1.33 25.10 -15.87
CA TYR A 398 -2.21 23.97 -15.62
C TYR A 398 -1.89 22.85 -16.58
N PHE A 399 -1.63 21.66 -16.05
CA PHE A 399 -1.23 20.48 -16.81
C PHE A 399 -2.26 19.37 -16.65
N LEU A 400 -2.38 18.57 -17.71
CA LEU A 400 -3.03 17.27 -17.73
C LEU A 400 -1.96 16.19 -17.90
N ALA A 401 -2.14 15.07 -17.22
CA ALA A 401 -1.20 13.95 -17.29
C ALA A 401 -1.93 12.60 -17.25
N PRO A 402 -2.41 12.09 -18.42
CA PRO A 402 -2.82 10.70 -18.51
C PRO A 402 -1.65 9.77 -18.25
N GLY A 403 -1.93 8.68 -17.55
CA GLY A 403 -0.94 7.68 -17.14
C GLY A 403 -1.50 6.28 -17.05
N LEU A 404 -0.59 5.33 -16.98
CA LEU A 404 -0.84 3.91 -16.80
C LEU A 404 0.05 3.40 -15.67
N GLN A 405 -0.50 2.54 -14.84
CA GLN A 405 0.27 1.84 -13.82
C GLN A 405 -0.07 0.35 -13.88
N TYR A 406 0.94 -0.50 -13.98
CA TYR A 406 0.81 -1.94 -14.06
C TYR A 406 1.53 -2.58 -12.86
N ALA A 407 0.76 -3.13 -11.94
CA ALA A 407 1.26 -3.92 -10.84
C ALA A 407 1.51 -5.36 -11.30
N ALA A 408 2.67 -5.60 -11.91
CA ALA A 408 3.02 -6.90 -12.51
C ALA A 408 3.14 -8.01 -11.47
N ARG A 409 3.57 -7.68 -10.25
CA ARG A 409 3.70 -8.55 -9.09
C ARG A 409 3.41 -7.74 -7.81
N PRO A 410 3.14 -8.40 -6.67
CA PRO A 410 2.82 -7.69 -5.42
C PRO A 410 3.85 -6.66 -4.96
N ARG A 411 5.09 -6.82 -5.39
CA ARG A 411 6.21 -5.92 -5.02
C ARG A 411 6.76 -5.11 -6.18
N PHE A 412 6.20 -5.25 -7.38
CA PHE A 412 6.78 -4.67 -8.57
C PHE A 412 5.71 -3.96 -9.41
N VAL A 413 5.86 -2.66 -9.54
CA VAL A 413 4.94 -1.79 -10.28
C VAL A 413 5.72 -1.05 -11.36
N ILE A 414 5.19 -1.03 -12.57
CA ILE A 414 5.68 -0.24 -13.69
C ILE A 414 4.70 0.90 -13.91
N GLU A 415 5.20 2.11 -14.13
CA GLU A 415 4.36 3.28 -14.33
C GLU A 415 4.85 4.15 -15.48
N GLY A 416 3.90 4.80 -16.15
CA GLY A 416 4.20 5.77 -17.19
C GLY A 416 3.13 6.84 -17.26
N SER A 417 3.53 8.11 -17.48
CA SER A 417 2.61 9.25 -17.55
C SER A 417 3.12 10.29 -18.53
N TYR A 418 2.23 10.82 -19.35
CA TYR A 418 2.52 11.87 -20.32
C TYR A 418 1.85 13.16 -19.91
N GLN A 419 2.62 14.16 -19.48
CA GLN A 419 2.14 15.46 -19.04
C GLN A 419 2.26 16.49 -20.17
N PHE A 420 1.21 17.25 -20.37
CA PHE A 420 1.18 18.39 -21.28
C PHE A 420 0.40 19.57 -20.67
N PRO A 421 0.77 20.81 -20.99
CA PRO A 421 0.07 21.99 -20.50
C PRO A 421 -1.24 22.23 -21.24
N VAL A 422 -2.25 22.60 -20.49
CA VAL A 422 -3.57 23.03 -21.02
C VAL A 422 -3.68 24.55 -20.94
N VAL A 423 -3.20 25.14 -19.86
CA VAL A 423 -3.16 26.60 -19.69
C VAL A 423 -1.73 27.03 -19.32
N ARG A 424 -1.26 28.09 -19.92
CA ARG A 424 0.06 28.70 -19.66
C ARG A 424 -0.08 30.20 -19.56
N ASN A 425 0.29 30.73 -18.41
CA ASN A 425 0.50 32.16 -18.23
C ASN A 425 1.88 32.33 -17.60
N THR A 426 2.90 32.45 -18.45
CA THR A 426 4.30 32.51 -18.03
C THR A 426 4.92 33.83 -18.46
N GLY A 427 5.71 34.38 -17.57
CA GLY A 427 6.52 35.56 -17.89
C GLY A 427 7.57 35.27 -18.97
N PRO A 428 8.16 36.33 -19.57
CA PRO A 428 9.10 36.20 -20.70
C PRO A 428 10.46 35.57 -20.29
N LEU A 429 10.72 35.38 -19.02
CA LEU A 429 11.98 34.80 -18.52
C LEU A 429 11.80 33.37 -17.95
N VAL A 430 10.68 32.73 -18.21
CA VAL A 430 10.38 31.39 -17.71
C VAL A 430 10.42 30.38 -18.86
N LEU A 431 11.20 29.30 -18.70
CA LEU A 431 11.17 28.15 -19.62
C LEU A 431 9.78 27.52 -19.58
N ARG A 432 9.14 27.44 -20.75
CA ARG A 432 7.79 26.88 -20.92
C ARG A 432 7.89 25.39 -21.17
N THR A 433 7.20 24.58 -20.38
CA THR A 433 7.16 23.14 -20.59
C THR A 433 6.19 22.79 -21.70
N ASP A 434 6.64 22.09 -22.75
CA ASP A 434 5.81 21.59 -23.85
C ASP A 434 5.23 20.22 -23.52
N ARG A 435 6.08 19.34 -23.03
CA ARG A 435 5.72 17.97 -22.65
C ARG A 435 6.70 17.42 -21.64
N ASN A 436 6.23 16.44 -20.89
CA ASN A 436 7.05 15.73 -19.92
C ASN A 436 6.55 14.27 -19.85
N LEU A 437 7.31 13.35 -20.45
CA LEU A 437 7.08 11.91 -20.32
C LEU A 437 7.80 11.41 -19.07
N LEU A 438 7.09 10.68 -18.22
CA LEU A 438 7.62 9.98 -17.06
C LEU A 438 7.52 8.48 -17.30
N LEU A 439 8.59 7.77 -17.01
CA LEU A 439 8.66 6.31 -16.91
C LEU A 439 9.24 5.96 -15.56
N GLY A 440 8.62 5.05 -14.85
CA GLY A 440 9.04 4.67 -13.50
C GLY A 440 8.84 3.20 -13.20
N VAL A 441 9.57 2.76 -12.20
CA VAL A 441 9.43 1.43 -11.60
C VAL A 441 9.39 1.63 -10.09
N LYS A 442 8.51 0.92 -9.41
CA LYS A 442 8.45 0.90 -7.95
C LYS A 442 8.66 -0.53 -7.47
N TYR A 443 9.65 -0.70 -6.62
CA TYR A 443 9.91 -1.95 -5.92
C TYR A 443 9.64 -1.80 -4.43
N LEU A 444 8.87 -2.73 -3.87
CA LEU A 444 8.48 -2.75 -2.46
C LEU A 444 9.27 -3.83 -1.71
N PHE A 445 9.72 -3.51 -0.52
CA PHE A 445 10.48 -4.42 0.35
C PHE A 445 9.95 -4.46 1.79
#